data_91137b16bb26e373a89c2e61f0d7e13c
#
_entry.id   91137b16bb26e373a89c2e61f0d7e13c
#
_cell.length_a   1.000
_cell.length_b   1.000
_cell.length_c   1.000
_cell.angle_alpha   90.00
_cell.angle_beta   90.00
_cell.angle_gamma   90.00
#
_symmetry.space_group_name_H-M   'P 1'
#
loop_
_entity.id
_entity.type
_entity.pdbx_description
1 polymer ?
#
loop_
_entity_poly.entity_id
_entity_poly.type
_entity_poly.pdbx_seq_one_letter_code
_entity_poly.pdbx_strand_id
1 'polypeptide(L)'
;KNIMVYGVPYIDNNVGLSEYLKKLELDKSKKNILLLHTDYPGAKDTDGREIDSVENLNVNVLNKFDLVLCGHIHKPQRLSKKVYMIGAPNHQRRTDRGCELGYWKIYEDLSLKFVPLKNFPKFIDVEREEDINDDGNYYTVIPQKASTPVNNKHKITKQLSKKSLAKRYLRDKGIKDEVKTNLLIETLKKAESC
;
A
#
# COMPACT_ATOMS: atom_id res chain seq x y z
N LYS A 1 9.69 -1.54 34.27
CA LYS A 1 9.33 -1.57 32.82
C LYS A 1 7.82 -1.63 32.73
N ASN A 2 7.20 -0.50 32.38
CA ASN A 2 5.75 -0.33 32.48
C ASN A 2 5.04 -0.39 31.11
N ILE A 3 5.61 -1.12 30.15
CA ILE A 3 5.06 -1.23 28.80
C ILE A 3 4.82 -2.70 28.46
N MET A 4 3.65 -2.99 27.90
CA MET A 4 3.27 -4.25 27.29
C MET A 4 3.03 -4.04 25.79
N VAL A 5 3.58 -4.91 24.96
CA VAL A 5 3.42 -4.85 23.51
C VAL A 5 2.63 -6.08 23.05
N TYR A 6 1.57 -5.86 22.33
CA TYR A 6 0.71 -6.88 21.73
C TYR A 6 0.94 -6.90 20.23
N GLY A 7 1.47 -7.97 19.69
CA GLY A 7 1.63 -8.19 18.26
C GLY A 7 0.46 -9.00 17.71
N VAL A 8 -0.27 -8.46 16.74
CA VAL A 8 -1.37 -9.15 16.05
C VAL A 8 -0.95 -9.39 14.61
N PRO A 9 -0.88 -10.66 14.17
CA PRO A 9 -0.55 -10.97 12.78
C PRO A 9 -1.63 -10.47 11.83
N TYR A 10 -1.33 -10.46 10.54
CA TYR A 10 -2.32 -10.14 9.51
C TYR A 10 -3.51 -11.12 9.60
N ILE A 11 -4.70 -10.58 9.63
CA ILE A 11 -5.97 -11.33 9.61
C ILE A 11 -6.74 -10.86 8.39
N ASP A 12 -7.05 -11.78 7.49
CA ASP A 12 -7.62 -11.51 6.15
C ASP A 12 -9.07 -11.01 6.17
N ASN A 13 -9.64 -10.74 7.34
CA ASN A 13 -10.91 -10.03 7.42
C ASN A 13 -10.97 -9.13 8.67
N ASN A 14 -11.45 -7.93 8.46
CA ASN A 14 -11.52 -6.92 9.51
C ASN A 14 -12.58 -7.21 10.60
N VAL A 15 -13.59 -8.03 10.30
CA VAL A 15 -14.56 -8.50 11.29
C VAL A 15 -13.86 -9.43 12.28
N GLY A 16 -13.14 -10.43 11.78
CA GLY A 16 -12.36 -11.35 12.62
C GLY A 16 -11.30 -10.63 13.43
N LEU A 17 -10.61 -9.64 12.85
CA LEU A 17 -9.66 -8.80 13.56
C LEU A 17 -10.35 -8.04 14.71
N SER A 18 -11.50 -7.43 14.46
CA SER A 18 -12.25 -6.67 15.46
C SER A 18 -12.72 -7.56 16.62
N GLU A 19 -13.20 -8.76 16.31
CA GLU A 19 -13.63 -9.73 17.32
C GLU A 19 -12.45 -10.28 18.15
N TYR A 20 -11.33 -10.55 17.50
CA TYR A 20 -10.10 -10.92 18.20
C TYR A 20 -9.65 -9.83 19.16
N LEU A 21 -9.58 -8.59 18.67
CA LEU A 21 -9.17 -7.45 19.48
C LEU A 21 -10.11 -7.19 20.65
N LYS A 22 -11.43 -7.38 20.50
CA LYS A 22 -12.39 -7.25 21.61
C LYS A 22 -12.06 -8.21 22.76
N LYS A 23 -11.75 -9.46 22.43
CA LYS A 23 -11.46 -10.55 23.39
C LYS A 23 -10.09 -10.45 24.03
N LEU A 24 -9.16 -9.70 23.42
CA LEU A 24 -7.80 -9.57 23.92
C LEU A 24 -7.79 -8.87 25.29
N GLU A 25 -7.34 -9.56 26.31
CA GLU A 25 -7.18 -9.00 27.64
C GLU A 25 -5.89 -8.19 27.75
N LEU A 26 -5.96 -7.02 28.38
CA LEU A 26 -4.84 -6.11 28.55
C LEU A 26 -4.36 -6.09 29.99
N ASP A 27 -3.06 -5.99 30.20
CA ASP A 27 -2.47 -5.71 31.50
C ASP A 27 -2.70 -4.24 31.88
N LYS A 28 -3.72 -4.01 32.71
CA LYS A 28 -4.13 -2.66 33.14
C LYS A 28 -3.10 -1.95 34.01
N SER A 29 -2.09 -2.66 34.50
CA SER A 29 -0.99 -2.06 35.27
C SER A 29 0.10 -1.44 34.39
N LYS A 30 0.01 -1.62 33.07
CA LYS A 30 1.03 -1.19 32.09
C LYS A 30 0.43 -0.32 30.99
N LYS A 31 1.29 0.42 30.33
CA LYS A 31 0.96 1.07 29.05
C LYS A 31 0.93 -0.01 27.96
N ASN A 32 -0.18 -0.09 27.22
CA ASN A 32 -0.44 -1.15 26.26
C ASN A 32 -0.28 -0.63 24.84
N ILE A 33 0.70 -1.15 24.12
CA ILE A 33 0.99 -0.82 22.72
C ILE A 33 0.51 -1.96 21.84
N LEU A 34 -0.29 -1.65 20.83
CA LEU A 34 -0.71 -2.61 19.82
C LEU A 34 0.11 -2.44 18.53
N LEU A 35 0.66 -3.54 18.03
CA LEU A 35 1.25 -3.65 16.71
C LEU A 35 0.34 -4.52 15.85
N LEU A 36 -0.11 -4.00 14.71
CA LEU A 36 -0.95 -4.76 13.78
C LEU A 36 -0.62 -4.43 12.32
N HIS A 37 -1.04 -5.30 11.42
CA HIS A 37 -0.86 -5.11 9.99
C HIS A 37 -2.23 -5.10 9.33
N THR A 38 -2.76 -3.92 9.03
CA THR A 38 -4.10 -3.74 8.45
C THR A 38 -4.23 -2.37 7.81
N ASP A 39 -5.22 -2.24 6.92
CA ASP A 39 -5.71 -0.94 6.49
C ASP A 39 -6.42 -0.21 7.64
N TYR A 40 -6.48 1.11 7.54
CA TYR A 40 -7.17 1.93 8.53
C TYR A 40 -8.03 2.99 7.80
N PRO A 41 -9.30 3.18 8.21
CA PRO A 41 -10.18 4.17 7.60
C PRO A 41 -9.58 5.57 7.61
N GLY A 42 -9.60 6.25 6.45
CA GLY A 42 -9.03 7.58 6.29
C GLY A 42 -7.51 7.61 6.13
N ALA A 43 -6.83 6.46 6.14
CA ALA A 43 -5.43 6.40 5.77
C ALA A 43 -5.24 6.70 4.29
N LYS A 44 -4.13 7.34 3.94
CA LYS A 44 -3.81 7.67 2.54
C LYS A 44 -2.62 6.85 2.07
N ASP A 45 -2.72 6.34 0.85
CA ASP A 45 -1.60 5.69 0.18
C ASP A 45 -0.48 6.69 -0.19
N THR A 46 0.58 6.21 -0.82
CA THR A 46 1.72 7.03 -1.24
C THR A 46 1.35 8.06 -2.32
N ASP A 47 0.33 7.81 -3.12
CA ASP A 47 -0.21 8.74 -4.12
C ASP A 47 -1.20 9.76 -3.51
N GLY A 48 -1.50 9.65 -2.21
CA GLY A 48 -2.40 10.53 -1.47
C GLY A 48 -3.88 10.16 -1.59
N ARG A 49 -4.19 9.01 -2.19
CA ARG A 49 -5.56 8.50 -2.27
C ARG A 49 -5.99 7.95 -0.93
N GLU A 50 -7.17 8.32 -0.49
CA GLU A 50 -7.75 7.78 0.72
C GLU A 50 -8.17 6.32 0.50
N ILE A 51 -7.96 5.50 1.53
CA ILE A 51 -8.35 4.09 1.50
C ILE A 51 -9.79 3.97 1.97
N ASP A 52 -10.69 3.82 1.00
CA ASP A 52 -12.12 3.74 1.24
C ASP A 52 -12.58 2.37 1.77
N SER A 53 -11.76 1.34 1.59
CA SER A 53 -12.19 -0.06 1.65
C SER A 53 -11.99 -0.75 2.99
N VAL A 54 -11.93 0.00 4.10
CA VAL A 54 -11.84 -0.65 5.41
C VAL A 54 -13.25 -0.97 5.93
N GLU A 55 -14.02 -1.62 5.09
CA GLU A 55 -15.30 -2.16 5.51
C GLU A 55 -15.08 -3.08 6.73
N ASN A 56 -15.81 -2.76 7.82
CA ASN A 56 -15.94 -3.58 9.02
C ASN A 56 -14.80 -3.55 10.06
N LEU A 57 -13.73 -2.75 9.92
CA LEU A 57 -12.84 -2.52 11.06
C LEU A 57 -13.54 -1.65 12.10
N ASN A 58 -13.89 -2.24 13.22
CA ASN A 58 -14.42 -1.46 14.34
C ASN A 58 -13.28 -0.72 15.06
N VAL A 59 -13.01 0.51 14.65
CA VAL A 59 -11.93 1.33 15.22
C VAL A 59 -12.09 1.59 16.72
N ASN A 60 -13.31 1.46 17.26
CA ASN A 60 -13.56 1.66 18.70
C ASN A 60 -12.85 0.60 19.56
N VAL A 61 -12.59 -0.61 19.03
CA VAL A 61 -11.85 -1.64 19.76
C VAL A 61 -10.41 -1.25 20.05
N LEU A 62 -9.87 -0.30 19.28
CA LEU A 62 -8.51 0.21 19.45
C LEU A 62 -8.40 1.20 20.61
N ASN A 63 -9.54 1.73 21.11
CA ASN A 63 -9.56 2.73 22.19
C ASN A 63 -8.99 2.24 23.52
N LYS A 64 -8.98 0.94 23.73
CA LYS A 64 -8.41 0.34 24.95
C LYS A 64 -6.88 0.34 25.01
N PHE A 65 -6.19 0.58 23.88
CA PHE A 65 -4.74 0.67 23.83
C PHE A 65 -4.28 2.11 24.04
N ASP A 66 -3.09 2.28 24.59
CA ASP A 66 -2.45 3.59 24.79
C ASP A 66 -1.81 4.10 23.50
N LEU A 67 -1.32 3.17 22.67
CA LEU A 67 -0.71 3.45 21.36
C LEU A 67 -1.01 2.31 20.39
N VAL A 68 -1.32 2.64 19.16
CA VAL A 68 -1.57 1.69 18.06
C VAL A 68 -0.67 2.02 16.89
N LEU A 69 0.10 1.04 16.44
CA LEU A 69 1.01 1.14 15.31
C LEU A 69 0.58 0.17 14.22
N CYS A 70 0.12 0.71 13.11
CA CYS A 70 -0.35 -0.06 11.96
C CYS A 70 0.74 -0.13 10.88
N GLY A 71 1.06 -1.33 10.42
CA GLY A 71 1.76 -1.58 9.15
C GLY A 71 0.78 -1.67 7.99
N HIS A 72 1.25 -1.97 6.80
CA HIS A 72 0.60 -2.18 5.52
C HIS A 72 0.79 -1.01 4.54
N ILE A 73 0.41 0.20 4.89
CA ILE A 73 0.57 1.37 4.02
C ILE A 73 1.96 1.96 4.22
N HIS A 74 2.69 2.16 3.12
CA HIS A 74 4.08 2.62 3.15
C HIS A 74 4.23 4.08 3.56
N LYS A 75 3.19 4.91 3.42
CA LYS A 75 3.21 6.32 3.82
C LYS A 75 3.08 6.47 5.33
N PRO A 76 4.10 7.00 6.04
CA PRO A 76 4.00 7.27 7.46
C PRO A 76 3.01 8.40 7.71
N GLN A 77 2.04 8.19 8.60
CA GLN A 77 1.03 9.20 8.92
C GLN A 77 0.42 8.98 10.29
N ARG A 78 0.03 10.07 10.93
CA ARG A 78 -0.77 10.04 12.16
C ARG A 78 -2.24 10.06 11.81
N LEU A 79 -2.99 9.05 12.24
CA LEU A 79 -4.40 8.88 11.94
C LEU A 79 -5.31 9.40 13.07
N SER A 80 -4.84 9.31 14.31
CA SER A 80 -5.52 9.88 15.47
C SER A 80 -4.53 10.29 16.57
N LYS A 81 -5.01 10.64 17.76
CA LYS A 81 -4.12 10.97 18.89
C LYS A 81 -3.17 9.84 19.24
N LYS A 82 -3.56 8.59 19.03
CA LYS A 82 -2.80 7.39 19.43
C LYS A 82 -2.68 6.30 18.35
N VAL A 83 -3.16 6.55 17.14
CA VAL A 83 -3.05 5.61 16.02
C VAL A 83 -2.15 6.18 14.94
N TYR A 84 -1.16 5.39 14.54
CA TYR A 84 -0.18 5.76 13.53
C TYR A 84 -0.06 4.65 12.49
N MET A 85 -0.04 5.02 11.21
CA MET A 85 0.48 4.19 10.15
C MET A 85 2.00 4.38 10.14
N ILE A 86 2.75 3.31 10.42
CA ILE A 86 4.20 3.43 10.63
C ILE A 86 4.95 3.67 9.32
N GLY A 87 4.38 3.28 8.20
CA GLY A 87 5.00 3.42 6.90
C GLY A 87 6.07 2.36 6.63
N ALA A 88 6.83 2.57 5.56
CA ALA A 88 8.00 1.78 5.21
C ALA A 88 9.28 2.54 5.56
N PRO A 89 10.39 1.84 5.88
CA PRO A 89 11.66 2.51 6.19
C PRO A 89 12.32 3.10 4.94
N ASN A 90 12.10 2.51 3.76
CA ASN A 90 12.68 2.88 2.49
C ASN A 90 11.70 2.61 1.34
N HIS A 91 12.03 3.09 0.14
CA HIS A 91 11.25 2.79 -1.06
C HIS A 91 11.32 1.30 -1.41
N GLN A 92 10.18 0.63 -1.45
CA GLN A 92 10.05 -0.80 -1.79
C GLN A 92 9.41 -1.00 -3.17
N ARG A 93 8.72 0.01 -3.69
CA ARG A 93 8.05 0.00 -4.98
C ARG A 93 7.96 1.40 -5.58
N ARG A 94 7.71 1.47 -6.89
CA ARG A 94 7.64 2.75 -7.60
C ARG A 94 6.58 3.73 -7.05
N THR A 95 5.50 3.23 -6.51
CA THR A 95 4.47 4.08 -5.88
C THR A 95 4.96 4.83 -4.65
N ASP A 96 6.11 4.44 -4.07
CA ASP A 96 6.70 5.11 -2.92
C ASP A 96 7.49 6.38 -3.29
N ARG A 97 7.65 6.65 -4.60
CA ARG A 97 8.33 7.85 -5.09
C ARG A 97 7.71 9.12 -4.51
N GLY A 98 8.56 10.07 -4.17
CA GLY A 98 8.13 11.35 -3.58
C GLY A 98 7.67 11.26 -2.12
N CYS A 99 7.61 10.06 -1.52
CA CYS A 99 7.32 9.92 -0.11
C CYS A 99 8.57 10.03 0.74
N GLU A 100 8.48 10.81 1.81
CA GLU A 100 9.48 10.80 2.86
C GLU A 100 9.24 9.56 3.74
N LEU A 101 10.18 8.60 3.69
CA LEU A 101 10.11 7.33 4.42
C LEU A 101 11.16 7.28 5.51
N GLY A 102 10.92 6.42 6.52
CA GLY A 102 11.78 6.34 7.68
C GLY A 102 11.19 5.49 8.79
N TYR A 103 11.47 5.86 10.03
CA TYR A 103 10.95 5.13 11.20
C TYR A 103 10.45 6.09 12.28
N TRP A 104 9.64 5.56 13.19
CA TRP A 104 9.15 6.27 14.34
C TRP A 104 9.97 5.91 15.58
N LYS A 105 10.51 6.92 16.25
CA LYS A 105 11.10 6.76 17.56
C LYS A 105 10.01 6.96 18.62
N ILE A 106 9.83 5.98 19.48
CA ILE A 106 8.85 6.01 20.57
C ILE A 106 9.58 6.32 21.86
N TYR A 107 9.10 7.29 22.60
CA TYR A 107 9.63 7.68 23.91
C TYR A 107 8.83 7.01 25.04
N GLU A 108 9.35 7.05 26.27
CA GLU A 108 8.73 6.40 27.44
C GLU A 108 7.33 6.93 27.78
N ASP A 109 7.06 8.17 27.43
CA ASP A 109 5.74 8.81 27.58
C ASP A 109 4.76 8.43 26.45
N LEU A 110 5.18 7.57 25.50
CA LEU A 110 4.49 7.17 24.28
C LEU A 110 4.36 8.29 23.22
N SER A 111 5.05 9.40 23.39
CA SER A 111 5.20 10.36 22.29
C SER A 111 6.05 9.75 21.16
N LEU A 112 5.76 10.15 19.93
CA LEU A 112 6.44 9.66 18.73
C LEU A 112 7.12 10.79 18.00
N LYS A 113 8.32 10.49 17.50
CA LYS A 113 9.04 11.35 16.56
C LYS A 113 9.36 10.57 15.30
N PHE A 114 8.93 11.07 14.15
CA PHE A 114 9.34 10.50 12.86
C PHE A 114 10.78 10.88 12.56
N VAL A 115 11.56 9.92 12.10
CA VAL A 115 12.96 10.10 11.69
C VAL A 115 13.09 9.64 10.24
N PRO A 116 13.23 10.57 9.30
CA PRO A 116 13.38 10.21 7.89
C PRO A 116 14.74 9.54 7.65
N LEU A 117 14.73 8.51 6.81
CA LEU A 117 15.93 7.87 6.29
C LEU A 117 16.25 8.47 4.91
N LYS A 118 17.50 8.81 4.67
CA LYS A 118 17.94 9.49 3.44
C LYS A 118 18.84 8.62 2.55
N ASN A 119 19.57 7.69 3.15
CA ASN A 119 20.63 6.93 2.49
C ASN A 119 20.14 5.55 2.04
N PHE A 120 19.20 5.52 1.12
CA PHE A 120 18.74 4.29 0.46
C PHE A 120 18.34 4.60 -0.99
N PRO A 121 18.37 3.60 -1.90
CA PRO A 121 17.90 3.75 -3.27
C PRO A 121 16.46 4.22 -3.33
N LYS A 122 16.18 5.19 -4.19
CA LYS A 122 14.84 5.76 -4.38
C LYS A 122 14.31 5.46 -5.76
N PHE A 123 12.99 5.37 -5.89
CA PHE A 123 12.33 5.44 -7.19
C PHE A 123 12.15 6.90 -7.57
N ILE A 124 12.66 7.29 -8.74
CA ILE A 124 12.66 8.66 -9.25
C ILE A 124 12.07 8.66 -10.64
N ASP A 125 11.08 9.50 -10.88
CA ASP A 125 10.55 9.75 -12.21
C ASP A 125 11.32 10.94 -12.83
N VAL A 126 11.82 10.77 -14.04
CA VAL A 126 12.52 11.80 -14.83
C VAL A 126 11.83 11.97 -16.17
N GLU A 127 12.02 13.13 -16.81
CA GLU A 127 11.39 13.42 -18.09
C GLU A 127 12.22 12.93 -19.29
N ARG A 128 13.54 12.86 -19.11
CA ARG A 128 14.49 12.54 -20.18
C ARG A 128 15.53 11.53 -19.68
N GLU A 129 16.07 10.73 -20.60
CA GLU A 129 17.11 9.74 -20.29
C GLU A 129 18.39 10.40 -19.77
N GLU A 130 18.70 11.62 -20.23
CA GLU A 130 19.87 12.39 -19.79
C GLU A 130 19.82 12.85 -18.33
N ASP A 131 18.64 12.78 -17.71
CA ASP A 131 18.43 13.12 -16.29
C ASP A 131 18.70 11.91 -15.36
N ILE A 132 19.05 10.74 -15.92
CA ILE A 132 19.43 9.54 -15.18
C ILE A 132 20.86 9.69 -14.66
N ASN A 133 21.05 9.48 -13.35
CA ASN A 133 22.36 9.51 -12.69
C ASN A 133 22.76 8.11 -12.24
N ASP A 134 24.06 7.83 -12.23
CA ASP A 134 24.62 6.60 -11.65
C ASP A 134 24.87 6.79 -10.13
N ASP A 135 23.79 6.91 -9.39
CA ASP A 135 23.80 7.19 -7.94
C ASP A 135 23.12 6.08 -7.10
N GLY A 136 22.84 4.93 -7.76
CA GLY A 136 22.20 3.78 -7.14
C GLY A 136 20.68 3.90 -6.98
N ASN A 137 20.04 4.96 -7.48
CA ASN A 137 18.60 5.11 -7.51
C ASN A 137 17.96 4.38 -8.70
N TYR A 138 16.65 4.14 -8.62
CA TYR A 138 15.86 3.51 -9.69
C TYR A 138 15.10 4.57 -10.47
N TYR A 139 15.53 4.83 -11.70
CA TYR A 139 14.94 5.85 -12.55
C TYR A 139 13.85 5.29 -13.46
N THR A 140 12.82 6.08 -13.72
CA THR A 140 11.81 5.81 -14.74
C THR A 140 11.62 7.06 -15.58
N VAL A 141 11.85 6.95 -16.89
CA VAL A 141 11.59 8.05 -17.83
C VAL A 141 10.08 8.12 -18.08
N ILE A 142 9.49 9.26 -17.78
CA ILE A 142 8.10 9.58 -18.09
C ILE A 142 8.14 10.69 -19.13
N PRO A 143 8.00 10.39 -20.42
CA PRO A 143 7.97 11.41 -21.44
C PRO A 143 6.81 12.38 -21.18
N GLN A 144 7.07 13.67 -21.22
CA GLN A 144 6.01 14.67 -21.19
C GLN A 144 5.02 14.36 -22.31
N LYS A 145 3.75 14.23 -21.97
CA LYS A 145 2.71 14.23 -23.01
C LYS A 145 2.81 15.56 -23.72
N ALA A 146 3.21 15.52 -25.00
CA ALA A 146 3.11 16.70 -25.85
C ALA A 146 1.72 17.34 -25.61
N SER A 147 1.69 18.61 -25.27
CA SER A 147 0.48 19.37 -24.99
C SER A 147 -0.30 19.64 -26.28
N THR A 148 -0.74 18.58 -26.94
CA THR A 148 -1.84 18.67 -27.88
C THR A 148 -3.12 18.76 -27.07
N PRO A 149 -3.97 19.76 -27.29
CA PRO A 149 -5.27 19.82 -26.63
C PRO A 149 -6.08 18.63 -27.10
N VAL A 150 -5.99 17.53 -26.35
CA VAL A 150 -6.84 16.36 -26.57
C VAL A 150 -8.22 16.79 -26.13
N ASN A 151 -9.07 16.98 -27.12
CA ASN A 151 -10.50 17.12 -26.93
C ASN A 151 -11.02 15.83 -26.28
N ASN A 152 -10.91 15.75 -24.94
CA ASN A 152 -11.31 14.61 -24.12
C ASN A 152 -12.83 14.51 -24.08
N LYS A 153 -13.43 14.16 -25.19
CA LYS A 153 -14.63 13.33 -25.10
C LYS A 153 -14.15 12.00 -24.52
N HIS A 154 -14.36 11.81 -23.22
CA HIS A 154 -14.18 10.52 -22.58
C HIS A 154 -15.00 9.48 -23.33
N LYS A 155 -14.39 8.86 -24.35
CA LYS A 155 -14.86 7.56 -24.78
C LYS A 155 -14.59 6.65 -23.60
N ILE A 156 -15.64 6.31 -22.88
CA ILE A 156 -15.65 5.16 -21.97
C ILE A 156 -15.12 4.02 -22.83
N THR A 157 -13.84 3.68 -22.64
CA THR A 157 -13.24 2.51 -23.29
C THR A 157 -14.03 1.34 -22.76
N LYS A 158 -14.84 0.73 -23.62
CA LYS A 158 -15.51 -0.54 -23.33
C LYS A 158 -14.51 -1.43 -22.63
N GLN A 159 -14.85 -1.85 -21.42
CA GLN A 159 -14.01 -2.76 -20.64
C GLN A 159 -13.72 -3.95 -21.54
N LEU A 160 -12.46 -4.07 -21.99
CA LEU A 160 -12.07 -5.14 -22.91
C LEU A 160 -12.29 -6.46 -22.18
N SER A 161 -12.98 -7.38 -22.79
CA SER A 161 -13.14 -8.72 -22.22
C SER A 161 -11.76 -9.34 -21.97
N LYS A 162 -11.62 -10.20 -20.96
CA LYS A 162 -10.37 -10.92 -20.67
C LYS A 162 -9.79 -11.61 -21.92
N LYS A 163 -10.68 -12.14 -22.77
CA LYS A 163 -10.31 -12.72 -24.08
C LYS A 163 -9.65 -11.69 -25.01
N SER A 164 -10.17 -10.47 -25.05
CA SER A 164 -9.61 -9.39 -25.87
C SER A 164 -8.26 -8.91 -25.32
N LEU A 165 -8.12 -8.85 -23.99
CA LEU A 165 -6.85 -8.52 -23.33
C LEU A 165 -5.78 -9.60 -23.57
N ALA A 166 -6.15 -10.88 -23.47
CA ALA A 166 -5.26 -12.01 -23.76
C ALA A 166 -4.76 -11.98 -25.21
N LYS A 167 -5.68 -11.79 -26.17
CA LYS A 167 -5.31 -11.67 -27.59
C LYS A 167 -4.39 -10.47 -27.84
N ARG A 168 -4.64 -9.33 -27.21
CA ARG A 168 -3.77 -8.15 -27.31
C ARG A 168 -2.38 -8.42 -26.77
N TYR A 169 -2.29 -9.02 -25.56
CA TYR A 169 -1.02 -9.38 -24.94
C TYR A 169 -0.18 -10.32 -25.83
N LEU A 170 -0.79 -11.38 -26.38
CA LEU A 170 -0.10 -12.33 -27.25
C LEU A 170 0.40 -11.66 -28.52
N ARG A 171 -0.41 -10.77 -29.11
CA ARG A 171 -0.01 -9.99 -30.29
C ARG A 171 1.17 -9.06 -29.98
N ASP A 172 1.13 -8.34 -28.86
CA ASP A 172 2.18 -7.41 -28.43
C ASP A 172 3.50 -8.15 -28.13
N LYS A 173 3.42 -9.43 -27.75
CA LYS A 173 4.57 -10.32 -27.59
C LYS A 173 5.00 -11.05 -28.88
N GLY A 174 4.36 -10.77 -30.01
CA GLY A 174 4.67 -11.41 -31.28
C GLY A 174 4.28 -12.89 -31.37
N ILE A 175 3.46 -13.38 -30.44
CA ILE A 175 3.03 -14.79 -30.40
C ILE A 175 1.81 -14.95 -31.31
N LYS A 176 2.04 -15.61 -32.47
CA LYS A 176 0.99 -15.90 -33.48
C LYS A 176 0.43 -17.33 -33.38
N ASP A 177 0.78 -18.07 -32.33
CA ASP A 177 0.42 -19.46 -32.12
C ASP A 177 -1.03 -19.56 -31.60
N GLU A 178 -1.90 -20.15 -32.43
CA GLU A 178 -3.32 -20.29 -32.13
C GLU A 178 -3.57 -21.27 -30.97
N VAL A 179 -2.72 -22.28 -30.83
CA VAL A 179 -2.80 -23.27 -29.73
C VAL A 179 -2.51 -22.59 -28.38
N LYS A 180 -1.47 -21.78 -28.32
CA LYS A 180 -1.14 -21.01 -27.10
C LYS A 180 -2.21 -19.98 -26.76
N THR A 181 -2.83 -19.39 -27.77
CA THR A 181 -3.94 -18.45 -27.59
C THR A 181 -5.15 -19.13 -26.96
N ASN A 182 -5.51 -20.30 -27.46
CA ASN A 182 -6.64 -21.06 -26.95
C ASN A 182 -6.38 -21.60 -25.51
N LEU A 183 -5.17 -22.09 -25.25
CA LEU A 183 -4.76 -22.54 -23.91
C LEU A 183 -4.83 -21.42 -22.87
N LEU A 184 -4.36 -20.22 -23.20
CA LEU A 184 -4.45 -19.06 -22.30
C LEU A 184 -5.91 -18.68 -22.03
N ILE A 185 -6.77 -18.70 -23.05
CA ILE A 185 -8.20 -18.39 -22.88
C ILE A 185 -8.90 -19.43 -22.02
N GLU A 186 -8.58 -20.72 -22.16
CA GLU A 186 -9.13 -21.78 -21.32
C GLU A 186 -8.67 -21.67 -19.86
N THR A 187 -7.39 -21.36 -19.66
CA THR A 187 -6.85 -21.14 -18.30
C THR A 187 -7.55 -19.98 -17.60
N LEU A 188 -7.79 -18.88 -18.32
CA LEU A 188 -8.53 -17.73 -17.78
C LEU A 188 -9.99 -18.07 -17.45
N LYS A 189 -10.65 -18.94 -18.25
CA LYS A 189 -12.03 -19.40 -17.96
C LYS A 189 -12.08 -20.30 -16.72
N LYS A 190 -11.10 -21.21 -16.56
CA LYS A 190 -11.02 -22.08 -15.36
C LYS A 190 -10.79 -21.29 -14.07
N ALA A 191 -10.02 -20.22 -14.11
CA ALA A 191 -9.80 -19.33 -12.96
C ALA A 191 -11.05 -18.50 -12.58
N GLU A 192 -12.08 -18.47 -13.44
CA GLU A 192 -13.37 -17.79 -13.16
C GLU A 192 -14.38 -18.72 -12.48
N SER A 193 -14.13 -20.04 -12.49
CA SER A 193 -15.07 -21.06 -11.96
C SER A 193 -14.63 -21.58 -10.58
N CYS A 194 -13.59 -21.04 -9.98
CA CYS A 194 -13.16 -21.25 -8.60
C CYS A 194 -13.45 -20.01 -7.76
#